data_2be3420e34b4277509fab4b6ca5d9324
#
_entry.id   2be3420e34b4277509fab4b6ca5d9324
#
_cell.length_a   1.000
_cell.length_b   1.000
_cell.length_c   1.000
_cell.angle_alpha   90.00
_cell.angle_beta   90.00
_cell.angle_gamma   90.00
#
_symmetry.space_group_name_H-M   'P 1'
#
loop_
_entity.id
_entity.type
_entity.pdbx_description
1 polymer ?
#
loop_
_entity_poly.entity_id
_entity_poly.type
_entity_poly.pdbx_seq_one_letter_code
_entity_poly.pdbx_strand_id
1 'polypeptide(L)'
;MFFGHEKDRTGEKIIEGAIRKLLSTGEKIQVFQLEMKGGTPVPEHAHPNEQAGYIIQGKFEVNIGGEKGVLEKGHYFRIPGNVPHSGFVHEDTILLDIYSPPR
;
A
#
# COMPACT_ATOMS: atom_id res chain seq x y z
N MET A 1 -9.07 -2.86 -22.45
CA MET A 1 -7.66 -3.27 -22.40
C MET A 1 -7.40 -4.01 -21.12
N PHE A 2 -6.61 -5.07 -21.18
CA PHE A 2 -6.40 -5.96 -20.02
C PHE A 2 -5.02 -5.80 -19.38
N PHE A 3 -4.13 -4.99 -19.95
CA PHE A 3 -2.79 -4.79 -19.41
C PHE A 3 -2.28 -3.38 -19.71
N GLY A 4 -1.29 -2.97 -18.94
CA GLY A 4 -0.65 -1.66 -19.08
C GLY A 4 0.69 -1.65 -18.37
N HIS A 5 1.31 -0.48 -18.30
CA HIS A 5 2.58 -0.26 -17.62
C HIS A 5 2.43 0.87 -16.60
N GLU A 6 3.12 0.76 -15.46
CA GLU A 6 3.02 1.78 -14.40
C GLU A 6 3.44 3.18 -14.90
N LYS A 7 4.31 3.25 -15.90
CA LYS A 7 4.75 4.53 -16.49
C LYS A 7 3.62 5.27 -17.22
N ASP A 8 2.53 4.57 -17.57
CA ASP A 8 1.37 5.17 -18.22
C ASP A 8 0.41 5.81 -17.22
N ARG A 9 0.70 5.69 -15.92
CA ARG A 9 -0.17 6.18 -14.86
C ARG A 9 0.41 7.42 -14.18
N THR A 10 -0.45 8.35 -13.83
CA THR A 10 -0.08 9.55 -13.09
C THR A 10 -0.14 9.26 -11.60
N GLY A 11 0.89 9.67 -10.87
CA GLY A 11 0.93 9.54 -9.42
C GLY A 11 0.08 10.60 -8.75
N GLU A 12 -0.56 10.24 -7.65
CA GLU A 12 -1.35 11.13 -6.81
C GLU A 12 -0.73 11.17 -5.41
N LYS A 13 -0.49 12.38 -4.89
CA LYS A 13 -0.01 12.55 -3.51
C LYS A 13 -1.18 12.27 -2.57
N ILE A 14 -1.05 11.24 -1.73
CA ILE A 14 -2.11 10.87 -0.77
C ILE A 14 -1.82 11.41 0.62
N ILE A 15 -0.57 11.49 1.00
CA ILE A 15 -0.06 12.15 2.21
C ILE A 15 1.32 12.71 1.89
N GLU A 16 1.86 13.56 2.76
CA GLU A 16 3.23 14.03 2.58
C GLU A 16 4.19 12.84 2.57
N GLY A 17 5.00 12.75 1.53
CA GLY A 17 5.98 11.66 1.35
C GLY A 17 5.45 10.41 0.66
N ALA A 18 4.17 10.34 0.27
CA ALA A 18 3.62 9.16 -0.38
C ALA A 18 2.85 9.51 -1.65
N ILE A 19 3.20 8.82 -2.73
CA ILE A 19 2.55 8.95 -4.04
C ILE A 19 1.94 7.61 -4.41
N ARG A 20 0.69 7.63 -4.87
CA ARG A 20 -0.05 6.44 -5.24
C ARG A 20 -0.44 6.48 -6.72
N LYS A 21 -0.21 5.39 -7.43
CA LYS A 21 -0.65 5.20 -8.82
C LYS A 21 -1.71 4.12 -8.88
N LEU A 22 -2.86 4.44 -9.47
CA LEU A 22 -3.88 3.43 -9.75
C LEU A 22 -3.43 2.64 -10.99
N LEU A 23 -3.12 1.37 -10.80
CA LEU A 23 -2.69 0.49 -11.90
C LEU A 23 -3.88 -0.17 -12.59
N SER A 24 -4.78 -0.73 -11.81
CA SER A 24 -5.91 -1.49 -12.34
C SER A 24 -7.08 -1.45 -11.38
N THR A 25 -8.29 -1.38 -11.93
CA THR A 25 -9.50 -1.46 -11.13
C THR A 25 -10.57 -2.24 -11.89
N GLY A 26 -11.21 -3.18 -11.20
CA GLY A 26 -12.29 -3.99 -11.71
C GLY A 26 -13.50 -3.88 -10.80
N GLU A 27 -14.44 -4.81 -10.95
CA GLU A 27 -15.64 -4.83 -10.11
C GLU A 27 -15.33 -5.18 -8.67
N LYS A 28 -14.37 -6.11 -8.45
CA LYS A 28 -14.10 -6.70 -7.13
C LYS A 28 -12.68 -6.50 -6.65
N ILE A 29 -11.79 -5.96 -7.47
CA ILE A 29 -10.38 -5.84 -7.16
C ILE A 29 -9.81 -4.53 -7.68
N GLN A 30 -8.84 -3.98 -6.94
CA GLN A 30 -8.18 -2.74 -7.32
C GLN A 30 -6.72 -2.83 -6.90
N VAL A 31 -5.80 -2.41 -7.76
CA VAL A 31 -4.36 -2.50 -7.54
C VAL A 31 -3.72 -1.13 -7.65
N PHE A 32 -2.98 -0.74 -6.61
CA PHE A 32 -2.18 0.48 -6.59
C PHE A 32 -0.71 0.15 -6.42
N GLN A 33 0.15 1.03 -6.94
CA GLN A 33 1.56 1.07 -6.58
C GLN A 33 1.80 2.32 -5.74
N LEU A 34 2.41 2.13 -4.57
CA LEU A 34 2.81 3.23 -3.69
C LEU A 34 4.31 3.42 -3.73
N GLU A 35 4.72 4.69 -3.78
CA GLU A 35 6.10 5.11 -3.61
C GLU A 35 6.14 6.03 -2.40
N MET A 36 6.90 5.64 -1.38
CA MET A 36 6.94 6.37 -0.11
C MET A 36 8.37 6.68 0.29
N LYS A 37 8.59 7.89 0.77
CA LYS A 37 9.91 8.33 1.23
C LYS A 37 10.19 7.84 2.64
N GLY A 38 11.44 7.49 2.89
CA GLY A 38 11.91 7.18 4.24
C GLY A 38 11.64 8.34 5.19
N GLY A 39 11.20 8.02 6.40
CA GLY A 39 10.79 9.00 7.41
C GLY A 39 9.31 9.34 7.38
N THR A 40 8.53 8.77 6.48
CA THR A 40 7.10 9.07 6.35
C THR A 40 6.28 8.26 7.35
N PRO A 41 5.53 8.90 8.26
CA PRO A 41 4.56 8.19 9.09
C PRO A 41 3.27 7.96 8.28
N VAL A 42 2.68 6.78 8.44
CA VAL A 42 1.36 6.47 7.89
C VAL A 42 0.40 6.40 9.07
N PRO A 43 -0.50 7.40 9.22
CA PRO A 43 -1.40 7.46 10.37
C PRO A 43 -2.34 6.26 10.45
N GLU A 44 -2.75 5.92 11.66
CA GLU A 44 -3.70 4.83 11.87
C GLU A 44 -5.03 5.14 11.19
N HIS A 45 -5.54 4.15 10.49
CA HIS A 45 -6.83 4.23 9.81
C HIS A 45 -7.41 2.82 9.64
N ALA A 46 -8.68 2.76 9.26
CA ALA A 46 -9.37 1.52 8.96
C ALA A 46 -10.36 1.76 7.84
N HIS A 47 -10.67 0.72 7.10
CA HIS A 47 -11.65 0.75 6.03
C HIS A 47 -12.28 -0.65 5.86
N PRO A 48 -13.50 -0.73 5.30
CA PRO A 48 -14.16 -2.04 5.16
C PRO A 48 -13.52 -2.96 4.13
N ASN A 49 -12.76 -2.39 3.18
CA ASN A 49 -12.09 -3.19 2.15
C ASN A 49 -11.03 -4.10 2.77
N GLU A 50 -10.94 -5.32 2.28
CA GLU A 50 -9.79 -6.17 2.54
C GLU A 50 -8.60 -5.64 1.74
N GLN A 51 -7.40 -5.73 2.30
CA GLN A 51 -6.19 -5.22 1.66
C GLN A 51 -5.08 -6.26 1.73
N ALA A 52 -4.34 -6.39 0.65
CA ALA A 52 -3.09 -7.14 0.63
C ALA A 52 -1.99 -6.22 0.12
N GLY A 53 -0.77 -6.41 0.61
CA GLY A 53 0.38 -5.64 0.16
C GLY A 53 1.58 -6.53 -0.14
N TYR A 54 2.44 -6.06 -1.04
CA TYR A 54 3.68 -6.74 -1.40
C TYR A 54 4.78 -5.71 -1.56
N ILE A 55 5.88 -5.90 -0.82
CA ILE A 55 7.01 -4.98 -0.84
C ILE A 55 7.91 -5.29 -2.03
N ILE A 56 8.03 -4.33 -2.95
CA ILE A 56 8.91 -4.45 -4.11
C ILE A 56 10.34 -4.09 -3.71
N GLN A 57 10.49 -3.02 -2.93
CA GLN A 57 11.78 -2.59 -2.38
C GLN A 57 11.56 -1.69 -1.18
N GLY A 58 12.58 -1.53 -0.35
CA GLY A 58 12.57 -0.61 0.78
C GLY A 58 12.41 -1.31 2.12
N LYS A 59 11.98 -0.52 3.12
CA LYS A 59 11.83 -1.00 4.49
C LYS A 59 10.66 -0.27 5.13
N PHE A 60 9.60 -1.00 5.41
CA PHE A 60 8.34 -0.49 5.89
C PHE A 60 7.90 -1.21 7.16
N GLU A 61 7.71 -0.46 8.24
CA GLU A 61 7.15 -0.98 9.47
C GLU A 61 5.63 -0.84 9.40
N VAL A 62 4.91 -1.91 9.71
CA VAL A 62 3.45 -1.92 9.69
C VAL A 62 2.92 -2.46 11.01
N ASN A 63 1.83 -1.88 11.48
CA ASN A 63 1.09 -2.34 12.65
C ASN A 63 -0.33 -2.64 12.19
N ILE A 64 -0.72 -3.90 12.26
CA ILE A 64 -2.05 -4.37 11.83
C ILE A 64 -2.74 -4.99 13.03
N GLY A 65 -3.75 -4.29 13.54
CA GLY A 65 -4.51 -4.77 14.70
C GLY A 65 -3.64 -5.04 15.94
N GLY A 66 -2.54 -4.32 16.08
CA GLY A 66 -1.60 -4.48 17.18
C GLY A 66 -0.41 -5.40 16.87
N GLU A 67 -0.44 -6.11 15.77
CA GLU A 67 0.70 -6.93 15.33
C GLU A 67 1.65 -6.08 14.50
N LYS A 68 2.91 -5.98 14.93
CA LYS A 68 3.93 -5.17 14.26
C LYS A 68 4.90 -6.04 13.48
N GLY A 69 5.27 -5.56 12.30
CA GLY A 69 6.29 -6.19 11.48
C GLY A 69 7.11 -5.15 10.74
N VAL A 70 8.39 -5.46 10.50
CA VAL A 70 9.27 -4.65 9.66
C VAL A 70 9.46 -5.44 8.37
N LEU A 71 8.96 -4.88 7.27
CA LEU A 71 8.87 -5.59 6.00
C LEU A 71 9.87 -5.02 5.00
N GLU A 72 10.50 -5.91 4.26
CA GLU A 72 11.46 -5.58 3.23
C GLU A 72 11.10 -6.31 1.93
N LYS A 73 11.90 -6.16 0.90
CA LYS A 73 11.69 -6.79 -0.41
C LYS A 73 11.27 -8.25 -0.28
N GLY A 74 10.15 -8.61 -0.90
CA GLY A 74 9.63 -9.98 -0.92
C GLY A 74 8.66 -10.29 0.22
N HIS A 75 8.55 -9.42 1.21
CA HIS A 75 7.55 -9.56 2.25
C HIS A 75 6.18 -9.13 1.75
N TYR A 76 5.14 -9.70 2.36
CA TYR A 76 3.76 -9.35 2.06
C TYR A 76 2.97 -9.20 3.37
N PHE A 77 1.82 -8.55 3.27
CA PHE A 77 0.92 -8.42 4.41
C PHE A 77 -0.53 -8.51 3.93
N ARG A 78 -1.42 -8.82 4.87
CA ARG A 78 -2.86 -8.83 4.65
C ARG A 78 -3.56 -8.10 5.78
N ILE A 79 -4.48 -7.23 5.44
CA ILE A 79 -5.26 -6.45 6.40
C ILE A 79 -6.74 -6.81 6.21
N PRO A 80 -7.36 -7.51 7.19
CA PRO A 80 -8.80 -7.78 7.13
C PRO A 80 -9.61 -6.49 7.16
N GLY A 81 -10.82 -6.52 6.64
CA GLY A 81 -11.70 -5.37 6.66
C GLY A 81 -11.91 -4.84 8.07
N ASN A 82 -11.92 -3.51 8.20
CA ASN A 82 -12.16 -2.76 9.45
C ASN A 82 -11.11 -2.95 10.55
N VAL A 83 -9.99 -3.59 10.26
CA VAL A 83 -8.89 -3.71 11.23
C VAL A 83 -8.01 -2.46 11.17
N PRO A 84 -7.84 -1.74 12.30
CA PRO A 84 -6.98 -0.55 12.32
C PRO A 84 -5.54 -0.90 11.98
N HIS A 85 -4.92 -0.06 11.17
CA HIS A 85 -3.53 -0.25 10.76
C HIS A 85 -2.82 1.07 10.55
N SER A 86 -1.51 1.04 10.74
CA SER A 86 -0.63 2.20 10.63
C SER A 86 0.74 1.73 10.17
N GLY A 87 1.63 2.67 9.90
CA GLY A 87 2.98 2.31 9.51
C GLY A 87 3.97 3.44 9.64
N PHE A 88 5.23 3.08 9.42
CA PHE A 88 6.33 4.03 9.34
C PHE A 88 7.32 3.57 8.28
N VAL A 89 7.69 4.46 7.38
CA VAL A 89 8.61 4.16 6.28
C VAL A 89 10.04 4.42 6.76
N HIS A 90 10.84 3.37 6.93
CA HIS A 90 12.22 3.51 7.38
C HIS A 90 13.17 3.90 6.25
N GLU A 91 12.97 3.35 5.06
CA GLU A 91 13.74 3.64 3.85
C GLU A 91 12.76 3.83 2.71
N ASP A 92 13.18 4.52 1.65
CA ASP A 92 12.35 4.70 0.47
C ASP A 92 11.76 3.36 0.03
N THR A 93 10.46 3.29 -0.07
CA THR A 93 9.72 2.05 -0.26
C THR A 93 8.83 2.13 -1.50
N ILE A 94 8.82 1.05 -2.27
CA ILE A 94 7.83 0.82 -3.32
C ILE A 94 7.09 -0.46 -2.96
N LEU A 95 5.76 -0.37 -2.91
CA LEU A 95 4.92 -1.52 -2.62
C LEU A 95 3.66 -1.53 -3.50
N LEU A 96 3.06 -2.70 -3.62
CA LEU A 96 1.74 -2.85 -4.22
C LEU A 96 0.71 -2.96 -3.10
N ASP A 97 -0.40 -2.25 -3.27
CA ASP A 97 -1.60 -2.39 -2.44
C ASP A 97 -2.73 -2.93 -3.31
N ILE A 98 -3.37 -3.97 -2.83
CA ILE A 98 -4.48 -4.63 -3.51
C ILE A 98 -5.70 -4.57 -2.59
N TYR A 99 -6.80 -4.03 -3.09
CA TYR A 99 -8.05 -3.88 -2.33
C TYR A 99 -9.18 -4.69 -2.96
N SER A 100 -10.03 -5.25 -2.11
CA SER A 100 -11.27 -5.90 -2.51
C SER A 100 -12.36 -5.62 -1.47
N PRO A 101 -13.49 -5.03 -1.86
CA PRO A 101 -13.76 -4.39 -3.16
C PRO A 101 -12.93 -3.12 -3.36
N PRO A 102 -12.97 -2.50 -4.54
CA PRO A 102 -12.29 -1.22 -4.81
C PRO A 102 -12.71 -0.14 -3.81
N ARG A 103 -11.74 0.71 -3.50
CA ARG A 103 -11.96 1.85 -2.59
C ARG A 103 -12.64 3.00 -3.28
#